data_04efe30f5111d02418b04420777ac131
#
_entry.id   04efe30f5111d02418b04420777ac131
#
_cell.length_a   1.000
_cell.length_b   1.000
_cell.length_c   1.000
_cell.angle_alpha   90.00
_cell.angle_beta   90.00
_cell.angle_gamma   90.00
#
_symmetry.space_group_name_H-M   'P 1'
#
loop_
_entity.id
_entity.type
_entity.pdbx_description
1 polymer ?
#
loop_
_entity_poly.entity_id
_entity_poly.type
_entity_poly.pdbx_seq_one_letter_code
_entity_poly.pdbx_strand_id
1 'polypeptide(L)'
;MNGPIILSIDGNIGSGKSTLYTDLKDYYSSNTDIGFCPEPVDNWGSIVDKEGVPILTNLYKDTKKYAFRFQMMAYISRLHLLKSIIKDNKYKVIICERSVQTDRNVFAKMLYDDDMIEHDEYQIYTM
;
A
#
# COMPACT_ATOMS: atom_id res chain seq x y z
N MET A 1 21.86 7.94 15.09
CA MET A 1 20.60 7.56 15.70
C MET A 1 19.85 6.64 14.74
N ASN A 2 19.45 5.51 15.22
CA ASN A 2 18.79 4.51 14.39
C ASN A 2 17.29 4.81 14.29
N GLY A 3 16.75 4.77 13.09
CA GLY A 3 15.32 4.86 12.88
C GLY A 3 14.60 3.60 13.37
N PRO A 4 13.28 3.57 13.31
CA PRO A 4 12.51 2.41 13.72
C PRO A 4 12.78 1.21 12.79
N ILE A 5 12.61 0.01 13.34
CA ILE A 5 12.60 -1.22 12.55
C ILE A 5 11.25 -1.31 11.85
N ILE A 6 11.26 -1.51 10.56
CA ILE A 6 10.04 -1.63 9.77
C ILE A 6 9.85 -3.09 9.37
N LEU A 7 8.75 -3.69 9.83
CA LEU A 7 8.36 -5.06 9.48
C LEU A 7 7.16 -5.01 8.55
N SER A 8 7.21 -5.79 7.48
CA SER A 8 6.13 -5.85 6.51
C SER A 8 5.44 -7.21 6.55
N ILE A 9 4.12 -7.21 6.56
CA ILE A 9 3.33 -8.43 6.41
C ILE A 9 2.85 -8.47 4.96
N ASP A 10 3.45 -9.37 4.19
CA ASP A 10 3.17 -9.52 2.78
C ASP A 10 2.49 -10.87 2.52
N GLY A 11 1.73 -10.93 1.44
CA GLY A 11 1.06 -12.15 1.03
C GLY A 11 0.02 -11.87 -0.04
N ASN A 12 -0.39 -12.93 -0.71
CA ASN A 12 -1.42 -12.84 -1.74
C ASN A 12 -2.79 -12.56 -1.10
N ILE A 13 -3.72 -12.10 -1.92
CA ILE A 13 -5.12 -11.93 -1.53
C ILE A 13 -5.63 -13.28 -1.02
N GLY A 14 -6.25 -13.28 0.15
CA GLY A 14 -6.79 -14.50 0.75
C GLY A 14 -5.79 -15.36 1.52
N SER A 15 -4.54 -14.92 1.69
CA SER A 15 -3.50 -15.67 2.43
C SER A 15 -3.61 -15.57 3.95
N GLY A 16 -4.55 -14.79 4.47
CA GLY A 16 -4.67 -14.52 5.91
C GLY A 16 -3.83 -13.33 6.40
N LYS A 17 -3.25 -12.57 5.50
CA LYS A 17 -2.42 -11.42 5.79
C LYS A 17 -3.12 -10.39 6.68
N SER A 18 -4.34 -10.01 6.33
CA SER A 18 -5.12 -9.02 7.09
C SER A 18 -5.50 -9.53 8.47
N THR A 19 -5.79 -10.83 8.59
CA THR A 19 -6.08 -11.46 9.87
C THR A 19 -4.87 -11.42 10.78
N LEU A 20 -3.68 -11.79 10.26
CA LEU A 20 -2.44 -11.72 11.03
C LEU A 20 -2.14 -10.29 11.49
N TYR A 21 -2.30 -9.32 10.60
CA TYR A 21 -2.08 -7.91 10.92
C TYR A 21 -3.00 -7.45 12.07
N THR A 22 -4.29 -7.76 11.97
CA THR A 22 -5.28 -7.40 12.98
C THR A 22 -4.98 -8.07 14.32
N ASP A 23 -4.62 -9.36 14.30
CA ASP A 23 -4.28 -10.10 15.52
C ASP A 23 -3.05 -9.52 16.22
N LEU A 24 -2.02 -9.15 15.46
CA LEU A 24 -0.83 -8.51 16.01
C LEU A 24 -1.15 -7.14 16.60
N LYS A 25 -2.00 -6.38 15.93
CA LYS A 25 -2.43 -5.06 16.40
C LYS A 25 -3.16 -5.17 17.73
N ASP A 26 -4.06 -6.14 17.86
CA ASP A 26 -4.79 -6.38 19.09
C ASP A 26 -3.86 -6.87 20.22
N TYR A 27 -2.96 -7.78 19.88
CA TYR A 27 -2.01 -8.36 20.85
C TYR A 27 -1.09 -7.29 21.44
N TYR A 28 -0.59 -6.38 20.63
CA TYR A 28 0.33 -5.33 21.06
C TYR A 28 -0.34 -3.98 21.30
N SER A 29 -1.65 -3.95 21.47
CA SER A 29 -2.41 -2.69 21.60
C SER A 29 -1.97 -1.81 22.76
N SER A 30 -1.43 -2.41 23.83
CA SER A 30 -0.93 -1.68 25.00
C SER A 30 0.56 -1.34 24.92
N ASN A 31 1.27 -1.79 23.90
CA ASN A 31 2.70 -1.53 23.76
C ASN A 31 2.92 -0.26 22.92
N THR A 32 3.34 0.82 23.58
CA THR A 32 3.52 2.12 22.94
C THR A 32 4.76 2.21 22.02
N ASP A 33 5.66 1.20 22.07
CA ASP A 33 6.85 1.16 21.21
C ASP A 33 6.58 0.56 19.84
N ILE A 34 5.41 -0.05 19.65
CA ILE A 34 5.04 -0.71 18.38
C ILE A 34 3.93 0.09 17.70
N GLY A 35 4.22 0.58 16.49
CA GLY A 35 3.25 1.26 15.65
C GLY A 35 2.75 0.36 14.53
N PHE A 36 1.61 0.72 13.96
CA PHE A 36 0.98 -0.05 12.89
C PHE A 36 0.68 0.87 11.71
N CYS A 37 1.03 0.41 10.51
CA CYS A 37 0.77 1.13 9.27
C CYS A 37 -0.16 0.27 8.39
N PRO A 38 -1.46 0.57 8.38
CA PRO A 38 -2.41 -0.18 7.56
C PRO A 38 -2.32 0.22 6.08
N GLU A 39 -2.97 -0.54 5.22
CA GLU A 39 -3.21 -0.08 3.86
C GLU A 39 -4.16 1.14 3.91
N PRO A 40 -3.85 2.24 3.19
CA PRO A 40 -4.67 3.47 3.27
C PRO A 40 -5.91 3.39 2.39
N VAL A 41 -6.74 2.35 2.56
CA VAL A 41 -7.91 2.08 1.73
C VAL A 41 -8.98 3.17 1.84
N ASP A 42 -9.08 3.82 2.99
CA ASP A 42 -10.04 4.92 3.17
C ASP A 42 -9.67 6.11 2.30
N ASN A 43 -8.38 6.41 2.17
CA ASN A 43 -7.90 7.45 1.27
C ASN A 43 -8.16 7.09 -0.19
N TRP A 44 -8.04 5.79 -0.53
CA TRP A 44 -8.31 5.33 -1.88
C TRP A 44 -9.79 5.53 -2.26
N GLY A 45 -10.70 5.33 -1.29
CA GLY A 45 -12.12 5.53 -1.52
C GLY A 45 -12.52 6.99 -1.81
N SER A 46 -11.69 7.95 -1.42
CA SER A 46 -11.95 9.37 -1.67
C SER A 46 -11.48 9.83 -3.06
N ILE A 47 -10.70 9.03 -3.76
CA ILE A 47 -10.22 9.36 -5.11
C ILE A 47 -11.29 8.97 -6.11
N VAL A 48 -11.88 9.97 -6.77
CA VAL A 48 -13.01 9.78 -7.68
C VAL A 48 -12.76 10.52 -8.99
N ASP A 49 -13.45 10.10 -10.06
CA ASP A 49 -13.41 10.81 -11.34
C ASP A 49 -14.40 12.00 -11.34
N LYS A 50 -14.56 12.65 -12.50
CA LYS A 50 -15.45 13.81 -12.63
C LYS A 50 -16.91 13.50 -12.30
N GLU A 51 -17.32 12.27 -12.51
CA GLU A 51 -18.68 11.81 -12.25
C GLU A 51 -18.85 11.28 -10.82
N GLY A 52 -17.79 11.34 -10.00
CA GLY A 52 -17.81 10.87 -8.63
C GLY A 52 -17.63 9.36 -8.47
N VAL A 53 -17.17 8.67 -9.50
CA VAL A 53 -16.95 7.22 -9.44
C VAL A 53 -15.59 6.92 -8.82
N PRO A 54 -15.53 6.07 -7.76
CA PRO A 54 -14.27 5.73 -7.13
C PRO A 54 -13.29 5.02 -8.07
N ILE A 55 -11.99 5.27 -7.85
CA ILE A 55 -10.93 4.68 -8.69
C ILE A 55 -10.96 3.16 -8.69
N LEU A 56 -11.30 2.52 -7.57
CA LEU A 56 -11.42 1.06 -7.52
C LEU A 56 -12.53 0.54 -8.42
N THR A 57 -13.66 1.23 -8.46
CA THR A 57 -14.76 0.86 -9.36
C THR A 57 -14.33 0.95 -10.81
N ASN A 58 -13.64 2.02 -11.18
CA ASN A 58 -13.12 2.19 -12.52
C ASN A 58 -12.04 1.15 -12.86
N LEU A 59 -11.19 0.79 -11.91
CA LEU A 59 -10.18 -0.23 -12.10
C LEU A 59 -10.79 -1.59 -12.46
N TYR A 60 -11.86 -1.97 -11.78
CA TYR A 60 -12.55 -3.25 -12.08
C TYR A 60 -13.28 -3.23 -13.42
N LYS A 61 -13.74 -2.06 -13.85
CA LYS A 61 -14.42 -1.92 -15.16
C LYS A 61 -13.43 -1.93 -16.32
N ASP A 62 -12.28 -1.29 -16.17
CA ASP A 62 -11.28 -1.14 -17.22
C ASP A 62 -9.89 -1.14 -16.58
N THR A 63 -9.41 -2.32 -16.25
CA THR A 63 -8.15 -2.52 -15.54
C THR A 63 -6.98 -1.91 -16.30
N LYS A 64 -6.92 -2.11 -17.61
CA LYS A 64 -5.80 -1.62 -18.42
C LYS A 64 -5.70 -0.09 -18.39
N LYS A 65 -6.84 0.60 -18.45
CA LYS A 65 -6.86 2.06 -18.45
C LYS A 65 -6.48 2.65 -17.09
N TYR A 66 -6.90 1.99 -15.99
CA TYR A 66 -6.77 2.55 -14.65
C TYR A 66 -5.64 1.93 -13.82
N ALA A 67 -4.97 0.88 -14.31
CA ALA A 67 -3.96 0.16 -13.53
C ALA A 67 -2.80 1.06 -13.10
N PHE A 68 -2.26 1.88 -14.00
CA PHE A 68 -1.16 2.78 -13.67
C PHE A 68 -1.58 3.81 -12.62
N ARG A 69 -2.76 4.42 -12.82
CA ARG A 69 -3.28 5.42 -11.88
C ARG A 69 -3.45 4.83 -10.49
N PHE A 70 -4.00 3.63 -10.41
CA PHE A 70 -4.19 2.94 -9.14
C PHE A 70 -2.86 2.61 -8.46
N GLN A 71 -1.89 2.08 -9.20
CA GLN A 71 -0.58 1.73 -8.63
C GLN A 71 0.17 2.96 -8.14
N MET A 72 0.12 4.07 -8.87
CA MET A 72 0.75 5.32 -8.41
C MET A 72 0.07 5.84 -7.15
N MET A 73 -1.26 5.82 -7.10
CA MET A 73 -2.01 6.22 -5.91
C MET A 73 -1.66 5.34 -4.71
N ALA A 74 -1.64 4.02 -4.89
CA ALA A 74 -1.32 3.08 -3.82
C ALA A 74 0.10 3.32 -3.28
N TYR A 75 1.06 3.49 -4.18
CA TYR A 75 2.45 3.77 -3.81
C TYR A 75 2.58 5.08 -3.02
N ILE A 76 2.03 6.17 -3.58
CA ILE A 76 2.17 7.50 -2.99
C ILE A 76 1.46 7.56 -1.63
N SER A 77 0.24 7.04 -1.53
CA SER A 77 -0.53 7.09 -0.29
C SER A 77 0.11 6.24 0.80
N ARG A 78 0.64 5.07 0.43
CA ARG A 78 1.33 4.18 1.37
C ARG A 78 2.61 4.85 1.91
N LEU A 79 3.40 5.44 1.01
CA LEU A 79 4.62 6.11 1.39
C LEU A 79 4.33 7.32 2.29
N HIS A 80 3.30 8.08 1.96
CA HIS A 80 2.89 9.23 2.74
C HIS A 80 2.48 8.84 4.17
N LEU A 81 1.67 7.80 4.29
CA LEU A 81 1.24 7.32 5.60
C LEU A 81 2.43 6.83 6.44
N LEU A 82 3.32 6.04 5.83
CA LEU A 82 4.50 5.53 6.53
C LEU A 82 5.40 6.67 7.00
N LYS A 83 5.65 7.67 6.15
CA LYS A 83 6.44 8.83 6.53
C LYS A 83 5.82 9.61 7.69
N SER A 84 4.49 9.73 7.71
CA SER A 84 3.78 10.39 8.80
C SER A 84 4.00 9.66 10.12
N ILE A 85 3.93 8.33 10.12
CA ILE A 85 4.13 7.52 11.32
C ILE A 85 5.58 7.61 11.80
N ILE A 86 6.55 7.55 10.89
CA ILE A 86 7.97 7.70 11.23
C ILE A 86 8.25 9.08 11.82
N LYS A 87 7.65 10.12 11.26
CA LYS A 87 7.84 11.51 11.70
C LYS A 87 7.40 11.72 13.16
N ASP A 88 6.39 10.99 13.61
CA ASP A 88 5.95 11.06 15.00
C ASP A 88 7.02 10.59 15.98
N ASN A 89 7.99 9.81 15.52
CA ASN A 89 9.18 9.37 16.28
C ASN A 89 8.84 8.72 17.62
N LYS A 90 7.71 8.03 17.68
CA LYS A 90 7.21 7.38 18.92
C LYS A 90 7.57 5.91 18.99
N TYR A 91 7.81 5.26 17.84
CA TYR A 91 7.84 3.82 17.75
C TYR A 91 9.25 3.30 17.50
N LYS A 92 9.59 2.19 18.15
CA LYS A 92 10.82 1.44 17.87
C LYS A 92 10.62 0.43 16.75
N VAL A 93 9.40 -0.06 16.58
CA VAL A 93 9.01 -1.01 15.53
C VAL A 93 7.72 -0.53 14.90
N ILE A 94 7.65 -0.56 13.57
CA ILE A 94 6.44 -0.27 12.82
C ILE A 94 6.08 -1.51 12.00
N ILE A 95 4.88 -2.03 12.19
CA ILE A 95 4.38 -3.18 11.44
C ILE A 95 3.45 -2.68 10.36
N CYS A 96 3.80 -2.96 9.09
CA CYS A 96 3.07 -2.50 7.92
C CYS A 96 2.30 -3.65 7.29
N GLU A 97 1.08 -3.38 6.84
CA GLU A 97 0.34 -4.28 5.97
C GLU A 97 0.77 -4.00 4.54
N ARG A 98 1.64 -4.87 4.00
CA ARG A 98 2.38 -4.73 2.76
C ARG A 98 3.37 -3.57 2.79
N SER A 99 4.25 -3.53 1.81
CA SER A 99 5.30 -2.52 1.69
C SER A 99 5.25 -1.84 0.33
N VAL A 100 5.91 -0.67 0.22
CA VAL A 100 6.10 -0.03 -1.08
C VAL A 100 6.92 -0.90 -2.02
N GLN A 101 7.83 -1.71 -1.48
CA GLN A 101 8.63 -2.64 -2.28
C GLN A 101 7.78 -3.76 -2.87
N THR A 102 6.80 -4.25 -2.13
CA THR A 102 5.85 -5.26 -2.63
C THR A 102 5.01 -4.68 -3.78
N ASP A 103 4.52 -3.45 -3.64
CA ASP A 103 3.79 -2.80 -4.73
C ASP A 103 4.65 -2.73 -5.99
N ARG A 104 5.93 -2.35 -5.85
CA ARG A 104 6.83 -2.20 -6.98
C ARG A 104 7.24 -3.56 -7.57
N ASN A 105 7.69 -4.48 -6.73
CA ASN A 105 8.37 -5.70 -7.21
C ASN A 105 7.39 -6.81 -7.57
N VAL A 106 6.18 -6.78 -7.04
CA VAL A 106 5.19 -7.84 -7.26
C VAL A 106 4.03 -7.33 -8.09
N PHE A 107 3.26 -6.38 -7.57
CA PHE A 107 2.00 -5.99 -8.21
C PHE A 107 2.22 -5.17 -9.49
N ALA A 108 3.10 -4.18 -9.48
CA ALA A 108 3.37 -3.38 -10.68
C ALA A 108 4.00 -4.23 -11.77
N LYS A 109 4.96 -5.10 -11.41
CA LYS A 109 5.58 -6.00 -12.38
C LYS A 109 4.58 -7.00 -12.97
N MET A 110 3.71 -7.55 -12.15
CA MET A 110 2.66 -8.46 -12.62
C MET A 110 1.74 -7.77 -13.62
N LEU A 111 1.31 -6.54 -13.32
CA LEU A 111 0.46 -5.78 -14.23
C LEU A 111 1.19 -5.45 -15.54
N TYR A 112 2.47 -5.16 -15.48
CA TYR A 112 3.26 -4.91 -16.68
C TYR A 112 3.40 -6.19 -17.52
N ASP A 113 3.72 -7.31 -16.90
CA ASP A 113 3.87 -8.60 -17.61
C ASP A 113 2.55 -9.07 -18.23
N ASP A 114 1.42 -8.68 -17.65
CA ASP A 114 0.09 -8.99 -18.16
C ASP A 114 -0.45 -7.92 -19.13
N ASP A 115 0.40 -6.98 -19.59
CA ASP A 115 0.04 -5.88 -20.48
C ASP A 115 -1.05 -4.94 -19.93
N MET A 116 -1.20 -4.87 -18.61
CA MET A 116 -2.14 -3.94 -17.96
C MET A 116 -1.53 -2.57 -17.73
N ILE A 117 -0.19 -2.47 -17.74
CA ILE A 117 0.56 -1.23 -17.65
C ILE A 117 1.50 -1.17 -18.85
N GLU A 118 1.60 -0.01 -19.49
CA GLU A 118 2.48 0.16 -20.63
C GLU A 118 3.94 0.30 -20.19
N HIS A 119 4.86 0.14 -21.14
CA HIS A 119 6.29 0.12 -20.86
C HIS A 119 6.78 1.41 -20.21
N ASP A 120 6.36 2.57 -20.73
CA ASP A 120 6.73 3.85 -20.15
C ASP A 120 6.11 4.07 -18.77
N GLU A 121 4.89 3.61 -18.55
CA GLU A 121 4.23 3.66 -17.25
C GLU A 121 4.99 2.86 -16.21
N TYR A 122 5.45 1.67 -16.58
CA TYR A 122 6.26 0.84 -15.69
C TYR A 122 7.60 1.48 -15.37
N GLN A 123 8.24 2.10 -16.37
CA GLN A 123 9.50 2.82 -16.16
C GLN A 123 9.32 3.98 -15.19
N ILE A 124 8.25 4.75 -15.32
CA ILE A 124 7.92 5.84 -14.39
C ILE A 124 7.74 5.31 -12.98
N TYR A 125 6.98 4.23 -12.84
CA TYR A 125 6.71 3.64 -11.52
C TYR A 125 7.98 3.16 -10.83
N THR A 126 8.93 2.61 -11.58
CA THR A 126 10.15 2.04 -11.02
C THR A 126 11.29 3.06 -10.83
N MET A 127 11.06 4.32 -11.15
CA MET A 127 12.02 5.37 -10.82
C MET A 127 12.20 5.44 -9.29
#